data_e4f3f9c25ab498a3bef908ae1f3ebd15
#
_entry.id   e4f3f9c25ab498a3bef908ae1f3ebd15
#
_cell.length_a   1.000
_cell.length_b   1.000
_cell.length_c   1.000
_cell.angle_alpha   90.00
_cell.angle_beta   90.00
_cell.angle_gamma   90.00
#
_symmetry.space_group_name_H-M   'P 1'
#
loop_
_entity.id
_entity.type
_entity.pdbx_description
1 polymer ?
#
loop_
_entity_poly.entity_id
_entity_poly.type
_entity_poly.pdbx_seq_one_letter_code
_entity_poly.pdbx_strand_id
1 'polypeptide(L)'
;MARQVTVKKKKPVAKPAKPGPVEPPASAYFFEERHDRIESHTLSVVVDNEPGVLARVIGLFAGRGYNIDSLTVSETEHAKHLSRITIVTTGTRMVIGQIRNQLDRLVPVHSVNDLTVEGWPLKRELVLIKVSATSKNRFEELQLAEAFKAEVVVATTEHFIFQLASRPDKIDQFVAVM
;
A
#
# COMPACT_ATOMS: atom_id res chain seq x y z
N MET A 1 59.62 -46.77 -48.25
CA MET A 1 58.50 -46.64 -47.23
C MET A 1 59.13 -46.22 -45.93
N ALA A 2 58.96 -44.91 -45.60
CA ALA A 2 59.51 -44.33 -44.38
C ALA A 2 58.37 -44.15 -43.32
N ARG A 3 58.54 -44.75 -42.15
CA ARG A 3 57.58 -44.71 -41.03
C ARG A 3 57.90 -43.52 -40.19
N GLN A 4 56.94 -42.53 -40.14
CA GLN A 4 57.01 -41.39 -39.22
C GLN A 4 56.63 -41.85 -37.81
N VAL A 5 57.49 -41.59 -36.84
CA VAL A 5 57.24 -41.79 -35.42
C VAL A 5 56.77 -40.45 -34.80
N THR A 6 55.51 -40.41 -34.39
CA THR A 6 54.93 -39.24 -33.74
C THR A 6 55.20 -39.27 -32.25
N VAL A 7 56.04 -38.35 -31.74
CA VAL A 7 56.31 -38.19 -30.29
C VAL A 7 55.21 -37.40 -29.66
N LYS A 8 54.38 -37.99 -28.75
CA LYS A 8 53.38 -37.32 -27.93
C LYS A 8 54.05 -36.51 -26.82
N LYS A 9 53.95 -35.21 -26.87
CA LYS A 9 54.36 -34.33 -25.76
C LYS A 9 53.44 -34.57 -24.54
N LYS A 10 54.05 -34.89 -23.39
CA LYS A 10 53.39 -35.00 -22.08
C LYS A 10 52.88 -33.60 -21.68
N LYS A 11 51.57 -33.48 -21.33
CA LYS A 11 50.99 -32.29 -20.72
C LYS A 11 51.64 -32.02 -19.35
N PRO A 12 51.88 -30.74 -18.97
CA PRO A 12 52.39 -30.42 -17.66
C PRO A 12 51.34 -30.72 -16.58
N VAL A 13 51.79 -31.34 -15.49
CA VAL A 13 50.95 -31.63 -14.31
C VAL A 13 50.58 -30.28 -13.64
N ALA A 14 49.27 -30.03 -13.52
CA ALA A 14 48.77 -28.86 -12.84
C ALA A 14 49.16 -28.88 -11.35
N LYS A 15 49.71 -27.77 -10.84
CA LYS A 15 50.00 -27.57 -9.42
C LYS A 15 48.67 -27.61 -8.64
N PRO A 16 48.64 -28.22 -7.43
CA PRO A 16 47.45 -28.19 -6.60
C PRO A 16 47.08 -26.74 -6.26
N ALA A 17 45.81 -26.41 -6.48
CA ALA A 17 45.23 -25.11 -6.13
C ALA A 17 45.34 -24.90 -4.62
N LYS A 18 45.75 -23.68 -4.20
CA LYS A 18 45.75 -23.28 -2.79
C LYS A 18 44.30 -23.34 -2.29
N PRO A 19 44.04 -23.87 -1.07
CA PRO A 19 42.70 -23.81 -0.49
C PRO A 19 42.26 -22.36 -0.38
N GLY A 20 41.08 -22.04 -0.92
CA GLY A 20 40.45 -20.74 -0.79
C GLY A 20 40.14 -20.42 0.68
N PRO A 21 39.85 -19.17 0.99
CA PRO A 21 39.49 -18.80 2.37
C PRO A 21 38.31 -19.65 2.83
N VAL A 22 38.49 -20.35 3.96
CA VAL A 22 37.43 -21.10 4.61
C VAL A 22 36.44 -20.08 5.13
N GLU A 23 35.26 -19.99 4.52
CA GLU A 23 34.17 -19.21 5.09
C GLU A 23 33.86 -19.75 6.49
N PRO A 24 33.79 -18.88 7.52
CA PRO A 24 33.41 -19.34 8.84
C PRO A 24 32.01 -19.95 8.80
N PRO A 25 31.72 -21.04 9.53
CA PRO A 25 30.40 -21.63 9.56
C PRO A 25 29.39 -20.56 9.95
N ALA A 26 28.31 -20.43 9.17
CA ALA A 26 27.22 -19.52 9.44
C ALA A 26 26.77 -19.74 10.89
N SER A 27 27.03 -18.77 11.75
CA SER A 27 26.61 -18.82 13.15
C SER A 27 25.10 -18.98 13.17
N ALA A 28 24.58 -19.92 13.98
CA ALA A 28 23.13 -20.11 14.18
C ALA A 28 22.41 -18.83 14.72
N TYR A 29 23.18 -17.79 15.00
CA TYR A 29 22.70 -16.46 15.45
C TYR A 29 22.77 -15.39 14.35
N PHE A 30 23.08 -15.72 13.10
CA PHE A 30 22.86 -14.81 11.99
C PHE A 30 21.34 -14.77 11.75
N PHE A 31 20.64 -13.94 12.52
CA PHE A 31 19.37 -13.40 12.10
C PHE A 31 19.67 -12.55 10.85
N GLU A 32 19.30 -13.03 9.66
CA GLU A 32 19.11 -12.13 8.54
C GLU A 32 18.23 -11.01 9.06
N GLU A 33 18.76 -9.79 9.14
CA GLU A 33 17.94 -8.59 9.25
C GLU A 33 17.08 -8.56 8.00
N ARG A 34 15.95 -9.26 8.07
CA ARG A 34 14.86 -9.02 7.13
C ARG A 34 14.48 -7.57 7.37
N HIS A 35 14.98 -6.69 6.54
CA HIS A 35 14.44 -5.35 6.42
C HIS A 35 12.98 -5.55 5.97
N ASP A 36 12.12 -5.73 6.95
CA ASP A 36 10.68 -5.84 6.73
C ASP A 36 10.27 -4.53 6.05
N ARG A 37 9.97 -4.63 4.76
CA ARG A 37 9.51 -3.46 4.00
C ARG A 37 8.27 -2.92 4.66
N ILE A 38 8.27 -1.62 4.87
CA ILE A 38 7.09 -0.90 5.34
C ILE A 38 6.21 -0.70 4.10
N GLU A 39 5.02 -1.27 4.13
CA GLU A 39 4.06 -1.24 3.03
C GLU A 39 2.71 -0.73 3.53
N SER A 40 1.96 -0.09 2.64
CA SER A 40 0.60 0.36 2.93
C SER A 40 -0.38 -0.78 2.64
N HIS A 41 -1.18 -1.13 3.63
CA HIS A 41 -2.19 -2.19 3.55
C HIS A 41 -3.59 -1.63 3.70
N THR A 42 -4.53 -2.21 2.96
CA THR A 42 -5.96 -1.88 3.04
C THR A 42 -6.70 -3.06 3.65
N LEU A 43 -7.18 -2.88 4.87
CA LEU A 43 -7.94 -3.88 5.61
C LEU A 43 -9.44 -3.61 5.46
N SER A 44 -10.19 -4.64 5.09
CA SER A 44 -11.66 -4.63 5.08
C SER A 44 -12.15 -5.41 6.27
N VAL A 45 -12.84 -4.75 7.19
CA VAL A 45 -13.36 -5.31 8.43
C VAL A 45 -14.88 -5.26 8.38
N VAL A 46 -15.53 -6.41 8.41
CA VAL A 46 -16.99 -6.51 8.50
C VAL A 46 -17.37 -6.63 9.97
N VAL A 47 -18.27 -5.77 10.42
CA VAL A 47 -18.65 -5.63 11.82
C VAL A 47 -20.16 -5.48 11.98
N ASP A 48 -20.67 -5.73 13.20
CA ASP A 48 -22.03 -5.36 13.55
C ASP A 48 -22.22 -3.84 13.46
N ASN A 49 -23.36 -3.39 12.94
CA ASN A 49 -23.71 -1.96 12.90
C ASN A 49 -24.33 -1.52 14.21
N GLU A 50 -23.52 -1.47 15.26
CA GLU A 50 -23.94 -1.10 16.61
C GLU A 50 -23.16 0.09 17.15
N PRO A 51 -23.76 0.90 18.06
CA PRO A 51 -23.05 1.99 18.73
C PRO A 51 -21.80 1.49 19.47
N GLY A 52 -20.68 2.20 19.29
CA GLY A 52 -19.42 1.91 19.98
C GLY A 52 -18.50 0.90 19.29
N VAL A 53 -18.93 0.19 18.25
CA VAL A 53 -18.08 -0.77 17.52
C VAL A 53 -16.89 -0.06 16.87
N LEU A 54 -17.13 1.05 16.17
CA LEU A 54 -16.07 1.85 15.59
C LEU A 54 -15.07 2.34 16.65
N ALA A 55 -15.57 2.78 17.81
CA ALA A 55 -14.70 3.23 18.90
C ALA A 55 -13.78 2.10 19.43
N ARG A 56 -14.26 0.87 19.48
CA ARG A 56 -13.46 -0.31 19.87
C ARG A 56 -12.35 -0.59 18.85
N VAL A 57 -12.67 -0.51 17.56
CA VAL A 57 -11.68 -0.68 16.48
C VAL A 57 -10.62 0.40 16.56
N ILE A 58 -11.01 1.69 16.64
CA ILE A 58 -10.06 2.81 16.76
C ILE A 58 -9.24 2.69 18.05
N GLY A 59 -9.88 2.33 19.17
CA GLY A 59 -9.20 2.15 20.47
C GLY A 59 -8.11 1.08 20.43
N LEU A 60 -8.28 0.02 19.63
CA LEU A 60 -7.26 -0.99 19.39
C LEU A 60 -6.01 -0.40 18.71
N PHE A 61 -6.19 0.43 17.70
CA PHE A 61 -5.08 1.11 17.01
C PHE A 61 -4.40 2.10 17.94
N ALA A 62 -5.18 2.98 18.57
CA ALA A 62 -4.66 4.01 19.48
C ALA A 62 -3.89 3.41 20.68
N GLY A 63 -4.42 2.36 21.29
CA GLY A 63 -3.81 1.73 22.46
C GLY A 63 -2.49 1.02 22.18
N ARG A 64 -2.15 0.77 20.92
CA ARG A 64 -0.91 0.11 20.49
C ARG A 64 0.00 0.99 19.64
N GLY A 65 -0.39 2.24 19.43
CA GLY A 65 0.38 3.17 18.63
C GLY A 65 0.41 2.85 17.13
N TYR A 66 -0.58 2.11 16.61
CA TYR A 66 -0.72 1.91 15.18
C TYR A 66 -1.33 3.14 14.54
N ASN A 67 -0.80 3.56 13.38
CA ASN A 67 -1.35 4.67 12.63
C ASN A 67 -2.51 4.22 11.73
N ILE A 68 -3.51 5.08 11.57
CA ILE A 68 -4.58 4.94 10.59
C ILE A 68 -4.38 6.06 9.56
N ASP A 69 -3.99 5.69 8.34
CA ASP A 69 -3.77 6.64 7.24
C ASP A 69 -5.12 7.12 6.65
N SER A 70 -6.08 6.19 6.54
CA SER A 70 -7.44 6.46 6.08
C SER A 70 -8.42 5.49 6.71
N LEU A 71 -9.64 5.97 6.98
CA LEU A 71 -10.72 5.17 7.54
C LEU A 71 -12.04 5.57 6.91
N THR A 72 -12.75 4.58 6.38
CA THR A 72 -14.12 4.73 5.87
C THR A 72 -15.04 3.70 6.50
N VAL A 73 -16.26 4.11 6.81
CA VAL A 73 -17.30 3.23 7.34
C VAL A 73 -18.53 3.34 6.46
N SER A 74 -19.05 2.21 6.05
CA SER A 74 -20.31 2.15 5.29
C SER A 74 -21.14 0.96 5.72
N GLU A 75 -22.43 1.14 5.84
CA GLU A 75 -23.37 0.05 6.00
C GLU A 75 -23.44 -0.74 4.68
N THR A 76 -23.25 -2.05 4.73
CA THR A 76 -23.20 -2.91 3.54
C THR A 76 -24.47 -3.70 3.32
N GLU A 77 -25.11 -4.14 4.40
CA GLU A 77 -26.34 -4.92 4.36
C GLU A 77 -27.32 -4.45 5.44
N HIS A 78 -28.25 -3.59 5.08
CA HIS A 78 -29.27 -3.08 6.00
C HIS A 78 -30.06 -4.19 6.68
N ALA A 79 -30.41 -5.26 5.93
CA ALA A 79 -31.18 -6.37 6.48
C ALA A 79 -30.47 -7.18 7.57
N LYS A 80 -29.14 -7.14 7.59
CA LYS A 80 -28.31 -7.88 8.57
C LYS A 80 -27.65 -6.98 9.60
N HIS A 81 -27.88 -5.66 9.53
CA HIS A 81 -27.22 -4.69 10.39
C HIS A 81 -25.69 -4.83 10.39
N LEU A 82 -25.10 -4.99 9.19
CA LEU A 82 -23.66 -5.11 9.01
C LEU A 82 -23.08 -3.84 8.40
N SER A 83 -21.93 -3.45 8.94
CA SER A 83 -21.12 -2.36 8.42
C SER A 83 -19.75 -2.87 7.98
N ARG A 84 -19.19 -2.23 6.97
CA ARG A 84 -17.81 -2.42 6.55
C ARG A 84 -16.98 -1.23 6.98
N ILE A 85 -15.91 -1.50 7.70
CA ILE A 85 -14.85 -0.52 8.02
C ILE A 85 -13.69 -0.83 7.09
N THR A 86 -13.32 0.12 6.25
CA THR A 86 -12.13 0.04 5.42
C THR A 86 -11.04 0.88 6.05
N ILE A 87 -9.92 0.27 6.41
CA ILE A 87 -8.80 0.90 7.11
C ILE A 87 -7.57 0.81 6.21
N VAL A 88 -6.93 1.95 5.94
CA VAL A 88 -5.60 2.01 5.35
C VAL A 88 -4.61 2.26 6.47
N THR A 89 -3.59 1.42 6.57
CA THR A 89 -2.54 1.53 7.59
C THR A 89 -1.21 1.10 6.98
N THR A 90 -0.13 1.70 7.45
CA THR A 90 1.23 1.44 6.97
C THR A 90 2.03 0.73 8.06
N GLY A 91 2.71 -0.35 7.69
CA GLY A 91 3.51 -1.12 8.63
C GLY A 91 4.29 -2.25 7.97
N THR A 92 5.08 -2.97 8.78
CA THR A 92 5.73 -4.20 8.33
C THR A 92 4.69 -5.32 8.25
N ARG A 93 4.97 -6.35 7.45
CA ARG A 93 4.08 -7.53 7.31
C ARG A 93 3.75 -8.16 8.67
N MET A 94 4.70 -8.16 9.60
CA MET A 94 4.49 -8.68 10.95
C MET A 94 3.49 -7.82 11.73
N VAL A 95 3.62 -6.51 11.68
CA VAL A 95 2.72 -5.56 12.35
C VAL A 95 1.30 -5.68 11.76
N ILE A 96 1.16 -5.75 10.45
CA ILE A 96 -0.14 -5.94 9.78
C ILE A 96 -0.78 -7.27 10.21
N GLY A 97 0.00 -8.35 10.28
CA GLY A 97 -0.48 -9.64 10.80
C GLY A 97 -0.99 -9.54 12.24
N GLN A 98 -0.29 -8.80 13.11
CA GLN A 98 -0.73 -8.56 14.48
C GLN A 98 -2.04 -7.75 14.53
N ILE A 99 -2.15 -6.69 13.72
CA ILE A 99 -3.38 -5.88 13.63
C ILE A 99 -4.56 -6.77 13.22
N ARG A 100 -4.42 -7.57 12.16
CA ARG A 100 -5.47 -8.49 11.70
C ARG A 100 -5.92 -9.44 12.79
N ASN A 101 -4.97 -10.13 13.44
CA ASN A 101 -5.27 -11.09 14.51
C ASN A 101 -5.96 -10.45 15.71
N GLN A 102 -5.69 -9.20 15.99
CA GLN A 102 -6.30 -8.46 17.09
C GLN A 102 -7.70 -7.96 16.75
N LEU A 103 -7.90 -7.49 15.50
CA LEU A 103 -9.22 -7.12 15.01
C LEU A 103 -10.17 -8.33 14.99
N ASP A 104 -9.69 -9.46 14.52
CA ASP A 104 -10.46 -10.72 14.46
C ASP A 104 -10.92 -11.25 15.83
N ARG A 105 -10.26 -10.82 16.91
CA ARG A 105 -10.65 -11.16 18.29
C ARG A 105 -11.71 -10.25 18.89
N LEU A 106 -12.05 -9.15 18.25
CA LEU A 106 -13.11 -8.27 18.73
C LEU A 106 -14.48 -8.91 18.49
N VAL A 107 -15.30 -9.00 19.54
CA VAL A 107 -16.62 -9.67 19.50
C VAL A 107 -17.51 -9.20 18.35
N PRO A 108 -17.61 -7.87 18.03
CA PRO A 108 -18.49 -7.41 16.95
C PRO A 108 -17.86 -7.55 15.54
N VAL A 109 -16.71 -8.20 15.40
CA VAL A 109 -16.03 -8.38 14.11
C VAL A 109 -16.37 -9.76 13.54
N HIS A 110 -16.91 -9.79 12.33
CA HIS A 110 -17.24 -11.01 11.60
C HIS A 110 -16.11 -11.50 10.70
N SER A 111 -15.38 -10.59 10.07
CA SER A 111 -14.24 -10.95 9.21
C SER A 111 -13.27 -9.79 9.04
N VAL A 112 -12.00 -10.14 8.85
CA VAL A 112 -10.91 -9.19 8.56
C VAL A 112 -10.14 -9.69 7.35
N ASN A 113 -10.22 -8.97 6.24
CA ASN A 113 -9.54 -9.30 4.99
C ASN A 113 -8.52 -8.23 4.64
N ASP A 114 -7.31 -8.65 4.25
CA ASP A 114 -6.28 -7.77 3.73
C ASP A 114 -6.37 -7.73 2.20
N LEU A 115 -7.03 -6.72 1.68
CA LEU A 115 -7.27 -6.54 0.24
C LEU A 115 -5.98 -6.34 -0.56
N THR A 116 -4.88 -5.95 0.08
CA THR A 116 -3.59 -5.75 -0.58
C THR A 116 -2.92 -7.08 -0.91
N VAL A 117 -3.09 -8.10 -0.06
CA VAL A 117 -2.54 -9.44 -0.26
C VAL A 117 -3.41 -10.28 -1.21
N GLU A 118 -4.72 -10.08 -1.19
CA GLU A 118 -5.68 -10.82 -2.02
C GLU A 118 -5.65 -10.41 -3.50
N GLY A 119 -4.95 -9.33 -3.85
CA GLY A 119 -4.82 -8.82 -5.21
C GLY A 119 -4.63 -7.31 -5.24
N TRP A 120 -4.72 -6.72 -6.44
CA TRP A 120 -4.68 -5.27 -6.61
C TRP A 120 -6.09 -4.69 -6.38
N PRO A 121 -6.39 -4.10 -5.22
CA PRO A 121 -7.71 -3.55 -4.98
C PRO A 121 -7.95 -2.36 -5.90
N LEU A 122 -9.14 -2.29 -6.50
CA LEU A 122 -9.57 -1.09 -7.22
C LEU A 122 -9.85 0.02 -6.21
N LYS A 123 -8.91 0.96 -6.06
CA LYS A 123 -9.07 2.13 -5.20
C LYS A 123 -9.59 3.30 -6.01
N ARG A 124 -10.64 3.95 -5.49
CA ARG A 124 -11.18 5.20 -6.01
C ARG A 124 -11.47 6.13 -4.84
N GLU A 125 -11.09 7.38 -5.01
CA GLU A 125 -11.38 8.46 -4.08
C GLU A 125 -12.17 9.54 -4.79
N LEU A 126 -13.01 10.23 -4.05
CA LEU A 126 -13.73 11.43 -4.46
C LEU A 126 -13.14 12.62 -3.72
N VAL A 127 -12.75 13.64 -4.46
CA VAL A 127 -12.33 14.92 -3.90
C VAL A 127 -13.25 16.04 -4.34
N LEU A 128 -13.59 16.94 -3.42
CA LEU A 128 -14.17 18.23 -3.69
C LEU A 128 -13.14 19.31 -3.33
N ILE A 129 -12.71 20.07 -4.32
CA ILE A 129 -11.69 21.10 -4.16
C ILE A 129 -12.32 22.48 -4.42
N LYS A 130 -12.15 23.39 -3.48
CA LYS A 130 -12.51 24.80 -3.66
C LYS A 130 -11.27 25.58 -4.05
N VAL A 131 -11.26 26.15 -5.26
CA VAL A 131 -10.18 26.95 -5.80
C VAL A 131 -10.63 28.39 -5.90
N SER A 132 -9.83 29.32 -5.36
CA SER A 132 -10.10 30.77 -5.44
C SER A 132 -9.73 31.28 -6.82
N ALA A 133 -10.70 31.66 -7.61
CA ALA A 133 -10.52 32.09 -8.99
C ALA A 133 -10.48 33.61 -9.06
N THR A 134 -9.28 34.18 -9.14
CA THR A 134 -9.10 35.57 -9.56
C THR A 134 -9.24 35.68 -11.08
N SER A 135 -9.69 36.83 -11.57
CA SER A 135 -9.97 37.07 -12.99
C SER A 135 -8.81 36.75 -13.94
N LYS A 136 -7.55 36.70 -13.43
CA LYS A 136 -6.35 36.41 -14.24
C LYS A 136 -6.11 34.91 -14.42
N ASN A 137 -6.46 34.06 -13.45
CA ASN A 137 -6.11 32.63 -13.47
C ASN A 137 -7.30 31.73 -13.83
N ARG A 138 -8.50 32.32 -13.94
CA ARG A 138 -9.75 31.59 -14.13
C ARG A 138 -9.76 30.62 -15.31
N PHE A 139 -9.12 31.02 -16.41
CA PHE A 139 -9.05 30.20 -17.62
C PHE A 139 -8.07 29.03 -17.45
N GLU A 140 -6.94 29.27 -16.80
CA GLU A 140 -5.91 28.24 -16.52
C GLU A 140 -6.48 27.15 -15.60
N GLU A 141 -7.19 27.53 -14.57
CA GLU A 141 -7.85 26.60 -13.62
C GLU A 141 -8.87 25.69 -14.32
N LEU A 142 -9.66 26.25 -15.25
CA LEU A 142 -10.60 25.46 -16.03
C LEU A 142 -9.89 24.50 -17.00
N GLN A 143 -8.80 24.93 -17.63
CA GLN A 143 -8.01 24.05 -18.51
C GLN A 143 -7.35 22.92 -17.72
N LEU A 144 -6.83 23.19 -16.53
CA LEU A 144 -6.28 22.17 -15.64
C LEU A 144 -7.37 21.18 -15.21
N ALA A 145 -8.53 21.69 -14.80
CA ALA A 145 -9.66 20.82 -14.43
C ALA A 145 -10.09 19.91 -15.59
N GLU A 146 -10.15 20.43 -16.81
CA GLU A 146 -10.48 19.65 -18.00
C GLU A 146 -9.43 18.59 -18.31
N ALA A 147 -8.14 18.92 -18.18
CA ALA A 147 -7.03 17.96 -18.38
C ALA A 147 -7.10 16.76 -17.42
N PHE A 148 -7.53 17.00 -16.18
CA PHE A 148 -7.76 15.94 -15.19
C PHE A 148 -9.13 15.28 -15.33
N LYS A 149 -10.04 15.82 -16.18
CA LYS A 149 -11.45 15.42 -16.29
C LYS A 149 -12.22 15.63 -14.99
N ALA A 150 -11.93 16.73 -14.30
CA ALA A 150 -12.67 17.15 -13.14
C ALA A 150 -13.94 17.90 -13.56
N GLU A 151 -15.02 17.71 -12.82
CA GLU A 151 -16.30 18.35 -13.07
C GLU A 151 -16.42 19.64 -12.26
N VAL A 152 -16.99 20.68 -12.85
CA VAL A 152 -17.29 21.92 -12.14
C VAL A 152 -18.64 21.74 -11.45
N VAL A 153 -18.65 21.67 -10.12
CA VAL A 153 -19.87 21.57 -9.31
C VAL A 153 -20.46 22.96 -9.04
N VAL A 154 -19.59 23.93 -8.73
CA VAL A 154 -20.00 25.31 -8.48
C VAL A 154 -19.04 26.25 -9.21
N ALA A 155 -19.59 27.24 -9.90
CA ALA A 155 -18.85 28.32 -10.51
C ALA A 155 -19.44 29.66 -10.04
N THR A 156 -18.61 30.46 -9.37
CA THR A 156 -18.93 31.82 -8.97
C THR A 156 -17.92 32.81 -9.58
N THR A 157 -18.09 34.08 -9.38
CA THR A 157 -17.10 35.09 -9.80
C THR A 157 -15.80 35.01 -8.97
N GLU A 158 -15.85 34.44 -7.78
CA GLU A 158 -14.73 34.43 -6.83
C GLU A 158 -14.05 33.08 -6.70
N HIS A 159 -14.77 31.97 -6.99
CA HIS A 159 -14.24 30.63 -6.81
C HIS A 159 -14.93 29.59 -7.68
N PHE A 160 -14.24 28.48 -7.89
CA PHE A 160 -14.80 27.23 -8.39
C PHE A 160 -14.80 26.17 -7.31
N ILE A 161 -15.73 25.23 -7.42
CA ILE A 161 -15.66 23.94 -6.71
C ILE A 161 -15.61 22.87 -7.78
N PHE A 162 -14.51 22.15 -7.80
CA PHE A 162 -14.31 21.02 -8.70
C PHE A 162 -14.52 19.70 -7.96
N GLN A 163 -15.08 18.72 -8.68
CA GLN A 163 -15.22 17.34 -8.25
C GLN A 163 -14.36 16.44 -9.13
N LEU A 164 -13.59 15.56 -8.51
CA LEU A 164 -12.84 14.54 -9.22
C LEU A 164 -12.96 13.21 -8.49
N ALA A 165 -13.40 12.16 -9.22
CA ALA A 165 -13.37 10.78 -8.75
C ALA A 165 -12.31 10.01 -9.53
N SER A 166 -11.19 9.63 -8.89
CA SER A 166 -10.08 8.98 -9.55
C SER A 166 -9.27 8.08 -8.60
N ARG A 167 -8.15 7.54 -9.09
CA ARG A 167 -7.18 6.86 -8.24
C ARG A 167 -6.51 7.88 -7.31
N PRO A 168 -6.07 7.46 -6.10
CA PRO A 168 -5.44 8.35 -5.12
C PRO A 168 -4.29 9.18 -5.71
N ASP A 169 -3.36 8.51 -6.41
CA ASP A 169 -2.20 9.15 -7.04
C ASP A 169 -2.56 10.29 -8.02
N LYS A 170 -3.65 10.11 -8.77
CA LYS A 170 -4.14 11.14 -9.68
C LYS A 170 -4.82 12.31 -8.93
N ILE A 171 -5.49 12.00 -7.83
CA ILE A 171 -6.10 13.02 -6.96
C ILE A 171 -5.01 13.87 -6.32
N ASP A 172 -3.95 13.26 -5.78
CA ASP A 172 -2.82 13.98 -5.20
C ASP A 172 -2.16 14.93 -6.21
N GLN A 173 -1.98 14.46 -7.46
CA GLN A 173 -1.47 15.31 -8.54
C GLN A 173 -2.40 16.48 -8.84
N PHE A 174 -3.70 16.24 -8.88
CA PHE A 174 -4.68 17.29 -9.13
C PHE A 174 -4.68 18.34 -8.02
N VAL A 175 -4.65 17.91 -6.76
CA VAL A 175 -4.57 18.81 -5.59
C VAL A 175 -3.28 19.63 -5.60
N ALA A 176 -2.16 19.06 -6.05
CA ALA A 176 -0.86 19.72 -6.07
C ALA A 176 -0.74 20.81 -7.15
N VAL A 177 -1.54 20.74 -8.23
CA VAL A 177 -1.48 21.69 -9.34
C VAL A 177 -2.56 22.77 -9.30
N MET A 178 -3.62 22.59 -8.46
CA MET A 178 -4.69 23.54 -8.22
C MET A 178 -4.37 24.50 -7.08
#